data_f57fdde59de1385330f4a57cf3f4e02c
#
_entry.id   f57fdde59de1385330f4a57cf3f4e02c
#
_cell.length_a   1.000
_cell.length_b   1.000
_cell.length_c   1.000
_cell.angle_alpha   90.00
_cell.angle_beta   90.00
_cell.angle_gamma   90.00
#
_symmetry.space_group_name_H-M   'P 1'
#
loop_
_entity.id
_entity.type
_entity.pdbx_description
1 polymer ?
#
loop_
_entity_poly.entity_id
_entity_poly.type
_entity_poly.pdbx_seq_one_letter_code
_entity_poly.pdbx_strand_id
1 'polypeptide(L)'
;MAEITDFGPDGTLDGISYANGALKVLQSGTYYIYAQAFFEALPPGQGHRLALIVSGQTVSLLQNPPGQGSMYGNRFTGVIKELNPGDIICLKALSRSKLWMEKAHTFFGAMKISV
;
A
#
# COMPACT_ATOMS: atom_id res chain seq x y z
N MET A 1 -4.10 -0.93 14.48
CA MET A 1 -3.82 -0.77 13.05
C MET A 1 -3.00 0.49 12.84
N ALA A 2 -1.88 0.39 12.16
CA ALA A 2 -0.95 1.50 11.97
C ALA A 2 -0.73 1.78 10.48
N GLU A 3 -0.73 3.06 10.13
CA GLU A 3 -0.39 3.51 8.78
C GLU A 3 1.11 3.39 8.56
N ILE A 4 1.50 2.91 7.38
CA ILE A 4 2.89 2.80 6.99
C ILE A 4 3.28 4.10 6.30
N THR A 5 4.29 4.79 6.82
CA THR A 5 4.65 6.15 6.39
C THR A 5 6.06 6.30 5.83
N ASP A 6 6.88 5.25 5.86
CA ASP A 6 8.29 5.33 5.47
C ASP A 6 8.47 4.94 3.99
N PHE A 7 7.99 5.80 3.08
CA PHE A 7 8.08 5.55 1.64
C PHE A 7 8.92 6.58 0.88
N GLY A 8 9.66 7.41 1.59
CA GLY A 8 10.54 8.39 0.96
C GLY A 8 10.03 9.82 1.04
N PRO A 9 10.66 10.75 0.31
CA PRO A 9 10.36 12.17 0.44
C PRO A 9 9.01 12.54 -0.17
N ASP A 10 8.42 13.62 0.34
CA ASP A 10 7.19 14.20 -0.17
C ASP A 10 7.39 14.75 -1.59
N GLY A 11 6.33 14.74 -2.37
CA GLY A 11 6.37 15.24 -3.74
C GLY A 11 5.01 15.25 -4.42
N THR A 12 4.98 15.75 -5.65
CA THR A 12 3.76 15.81 -6.47
C THR A 12 4.09 15.36 -7.89
N LEU A 13 3.27 14.48 -8.45
CA LEU A 13 3.43 13.98 -9.81
C LEU A 13 2.05 13.57 -10.39
N ASP A 14 1.76 14.06 -11.61
CA ASP A 14 0.57 13.65 -12.39
C ASP A 14 -0.75 13.67 -11.61
N GLY A 15 -1.04 14.78 -10.93
CA GLY A 15 -2.30 14.93 -10.22
C GLY A 15 -2.37 14.22 -8.88
N ILE A 16 -1.24 13.75 -8.36
CA ILE A 16 -1.13 13.11 -7.06
C ILE A 16 -0.02 13.76 -6.26
N SER A 17 -0.27 14.05 -5.00
CA SER A 17 0.77 14.49 -4.07
C SER A 17 1.06 13.39 -3.06
N TYR A 18 2.31 13.25 -2.69
CA TYR A 18 2.78 12.30 -1.68
C TYR A 18 3.31 13.06 -0.47
N ALA A 19 2.77 12.73 0.69
CA ALA A 19 3.22 13.30 1.96
C ALA A 19 2.92 12.34 3.10
N ASN A 20 3.89 12.16 4.01
CA ASN A 20 3.74 11.35 5.23
C ASN A 20 3.20 9.93 4.95
N GLY A 21 3.68 9.29 3.89
CA GLY A 21 3.29 7.94 3.55
C GLY A 21 1.91 7.80 2.94
N ALA A 22 1.26 8.88 2.56
CA ALA A 22 -0.05 8.86 1.92
C ALA A 22 -0.02 9.57 0.58
N LEU A 23 -0.84 9.07 -0.37
CA LEU A 23 -1.07 9.73 -1.64
C LEU A 23 -2.40 10.46 -1.58
N LYS A 24 -2.40 11.73 -1.97
CA LYS A 24 -3.62 12.54 -2.08
C LYS A 24 -3.93 12.80 -3.54
N VAL A 25 -5.14 12.47 -3.96
CA VAL A 25 -5.60 12.71 -5.32
C VAL A 25 -5.93 14.19 -5.48
N LEU A 26 -5.37 14.82 -6.51
CA LEU A 26 -5.59 16.23 -6.82
C LEU A 26 -6.53 16.44 -8.00
N GLN A 27 -6.67 15.43 -8.87
CA GLN A 27 -7.51 15.48 -10.06
C GLN A 27 -8.41 14.27 -10.12
N SER A 28 -9.67 14.44 -10.45
CA SER A 28 -10.57 13.32 -10.69
C SER A 28 -10.13 12.51 -11.91
N GLY A 29 -10.41 11.22 -11.89
CA GLY A 29 -10.10 10.32 -12.99
C GLY A 29 -10.12 8.87 -12.57
N THR A 30 -9.79 8.01 -13.52
CA THR A 30 -9.62 6.58 -13.27
C THR A 30 -8.15 6.29 -13.01
N TYR A 31 -7.87 5.61 -11.90
CA TYR A 31 -6.51 5.33 -11.46
C TYR A 31 -6.28 3.84 -11.32
N TYR A 32 -5.08 3.41 -11.69
CA TYR A 32 -4.54 2.12 -11.30
C TYR A 32 -3.76 2.31 -10.01
N ILE A 33 -4.20 1.64 -8.94
CA ILE A 33 -3.59 1.72 -7.61
C ILE A 33 -2.92 0.38 -7.34
N TYR A 34 -1.65 0.41 -6.95
CA TYR A 34 -0.88 -0.82 -6.75
C TYR A 34 -0.06 -0.75 -5.48
N ALA A 35 0.24 -1.92 -4.95
CA ALA A 35 1.11 -2.05 -3.79
C ALA A 35 1.86 -3.37 -3.84
N GLN A 36 3.08 -3.35 -3.35
CA GLN A 36 3.90 -4.53 -3.15
C GLN A 36 4.49 -4.49 -1.76
N ALA A 37 4.50 -5.63 -1.10
CA ALA A 37 5.17 -5.78 0.19
C ALA A 37 6.06 -7.01 0.15
N PHE A 38 7.28 -6.85 0.61
CA PHE A 38 8.20 -7.95 0.86
C PHE A 38 8.19 -8.23 2.36
N PHE A 39 7.58 -9.36 2.73
CA PHE A 39 7.46 -9.74 4.13
C PHE A 39 8.70 -10.51 4.58
N GLU A 40 9.28 -10.08 5.70
CA GLU A 40 10.32 -10.85 6.37
C GLU A 40 9.68 -11.97 7.20
N ALA A 41 10.47 -12.98 7.54
CA ALA A 41 9.98 -14.09 8.33
C ALA A 41 9.50 -13.65 9.71
N LEU A 42 8.37 -14.22 10.15
CA LEU A 42 7.84 -14.04 11.50
C LEU A 42 7.92 -15.37 12.27
N PRO A 43 7.82 -15.32 13.62
CA PRO A 43 7.72 -16.53 14.41
C PRO A 43 6.58 -17.42 13.95
N PRO A 44 6.69 -18.75 14.14
CA PRO A 44 5.62 -19.68 13.75
C PRO A 44 4.25 -19.28 14.34
N GLY A 45 3.20 -19.47 13.58
CA GLY A 45 1.83 -19.13 13.99
C GLY A 45 1.45 -17.68 13.77
N GLN A 46 2.35 -16.83 13.31
CA GLN A 46 2.07 -15.43 12.98
C GLN A 46 2.05 -15.24 11.47
N GLY A 47 1.14 -14.41 11.00
CA GLY A 47 1.03 -14.05 9.60
C GLY A 47 1.06 -12.55 9.40
N HIS A 48 1.34 -12.13 8.18
CA HIS A 48 1.34 -10.72 7.78
C HIS A 48 0.00 -10.34 7.18
N ARG A 49 -0.49 -9.15 7.51
CA ARG A 49 -1.67 -8.56 6.86
C ARG A 49 -1.50 -7.05 6.72
N LEU A 50 -1.57 -6.58 5.49
CA LEU A 50 -1.60 -5.16 5.18
C LEU A 50 -2.86 -4.85 4.37
N ALA A 51 -3.42 -3.66 4.58
CA ALA A 51 -4.56 -3.17 3.82
C ALA A 51 -4.14 -2.00 2.94
N LEU A 52 -4.53 -2.06 1.66
CA LEU A 52 -4.50 -0.90 0.78
C LEU A 52 -5.83 -0.18 0.97
N ILE A 53 -5.75 1.07 1.39
CA ILE A 53 -6.91 1.83 1.83
C ILE A 53 -7.08 3.08 0.98
N VAL A 54 -8.31 3.32 0.53
CA VAL A 54 -8.69 4.54 -0.18
C VAL A 54 -9.78 5.22 0.63
N SER A 55 -9.48 6.42 1.14
CA SER A 55 -10.43 7.26 1.91
C SER A 55 -11.13 6.48 3.02
N GLY A 56 -10.36 5.72 3.80
CA GLY A 56 -10.85 4.98 4.93
C GLY A 56 -11.44 3.59 4.61
N GLN A 57 -11.54 3.23 3.34
CA GLN A 57 -12.08 1.93 2.93
C GLN A 57 -10.96 1.01 2.43
N THR A 58 -10.95 -0.22 2.93
CA THR A 58 -10.04 -1.25 2.43
C THR A 58 -10.47 -1.67 1.03
N VAL A 59 -9.60 -1.49 0.05
CA VAL A 59 -9.85 -1.88 -1.34
C VAL A 59 -9.11 -3.13 -1.74
N SER A 60 -8.04 -3.49 -1.05
CA SER A 60 -7.31 -4.74 -1.28
C SER A 60 -6.48 -5.10 -0.06
N LEU A 61 -6.05 -6.35 0.01
CA LEU A 61 -5.21 -6.87 1.08
C LEU A 61 -3.95 -7.50 0.50
N LEU A 62 -2.85 -7.32 1.24
CA LEU A 62 -1.62 -8.06 1.05
C LEU A 62 -1.45 -8.97 2.25
N GLN A 63 -1.42 -10.27 2.04
CA GLN A 63 -1.41 -11.24 3.14
C GLN A 63 -0.35 -12.31 2.94
N ASN A 64 0.28 -12.68 4.05
CA ASN A 64 1.07 -13.88 4.16
C ASN A 64 0.51 -14.67 5.35
N PRO A 65 -0.31 -15.72 5.10
CA PRO A 65 -1.03 -16.42 6.16
C PRO A 65 -0.11 -17.04 7.22
N PRO A 66 -0.63 -17.36 8.44
CA PRO A 66 0.20 -17.90 9.52
C PRO A 66 1.05 -19.11 9.17
N GLY A 67 0.55 -20.04 8.36
CA GLY A 67 1.33 -21.19 7.92
C GLY A 67 2.50 -20.85 7.01
N GLN A 68 2.52 -19.65 6.44
CA GLN A 68 3.57 -19.14 5.54
C GLN A 68 4.27 -17.93 6.14
N GLY A 69 3.80 -17.39 7.25
CA GLY A 69 4.32 -16.19 7.87
C GLY A 69 5.74 -16.31 8.39
N SER A 70 6.24 -17.54 8.61
CA SER A 70 7.62 -17.82 9.01
C SER A 70 8.60 -17.79 7.84
N MET A 71 8.12 -17.53 6.62
CA MET A 71 8.95 -17.52 5.41
C MET A 71 8.96 -16.12 4.81
N TYR A 72 10.03 -15.79 4.09
CA TYR A 72 10.04 -14.58 3.26
C TYR A 72 8.98 -14.70 2.19
N GLY A 73 8.30 -13.61 1.91
CA GLY A 73 7.28 -13.60 0.89
C GLY A 73 7.10 -12.24 0.25
N ASN A 74 6.89 -12.25 -1.06
CA ASN A 74 6.58 -11.07 -1.83
C ASN A 74 5.11 -11.15 -2.26
N ARG A 75 4.36 -10.09 -2.00
CA ARG A 75 2.94 -10.00 -2.38
C ARG A 75 2.70 -8.71 -3.13
N PHE A 76 1.85 -8.81 -4.14
CA PHE A 76 1.48 -7.68 -4.97
C PHE A 76 -0.04 -7.61 -5.10
N THR A 77 -0.57 -6.39 -5.15
CA THR A 77 -1.97 -6.14 -5.49
C THR A 77 -2.10 -4.93 -6.40
N GLY A 78 -3.12 -4.95 -7.24
CA GLY A 78 -3.47 -3.81 -8.09
C GLY A 78 -4.98 -3.74 -8.25
N VAL A 79 -5.52 -2.54 -8.20
CA VAL A 79 -6.95 -2.30 -8.39
C VAL A 79 -7.15 -1.07 -9.26
N ILE A 80 -8.26 -1.01 -9.98
CA ILE A 80 -8.67 0.16 -10.77
C ILE A 80 -9.86 0.80 -10.07
N LYS A 81 -9.77 2.11 -9.82
CA LYS A 81 -10.80 2.88 -9.12
C LYS A 81 -10.97 4.25 -9.76
N GLU A 82 -12.21 4.72 -9.78
CA GLU A 82 -12.49 6.13 -10.03
C GLU A 82 -12.28 6.91 -8.75
N LEU A 83 -11.44 7.94 -8.81
CA LEU A 83 -11.09 8.76 -7.66
C LEU A 83 -11.42 10.22 -7.90
N ASN A 84 -11.66 10.93 -6.80
CA ASN A 84 -11.97 12.35 -6.80
C ASN A 84 -10.90 13.13 -6.04
N PRO A 85 -10.77 14.45 -6.30
CA PRO A 85 -9.87 15.29 -5.52
C PRO A 85 -10.17 15.15 -4.02
N GLY A 86 -9.11 14.97 -3.23
CA GLY A 86 -9.23 14.76 -1.78
C GLY A 86 -9.20 13.31 -1.35
N ASP A 87 -9.36 12.35 -2.26
CA ASP A 87 -9.19 10.94 -1.91
C ASP A 87 -7.76 10.67 -1.45
N ILE A 88 -7.64 9.84 -0.41
CA ILE A 88 -6.37 9.52 0.23
C ILE A 88 -6.10 8.03 0.10
N ILE A 89 -4.91 7.69 -0.38
CA ILE A 89 -4.47 6.31 -0.56
C ILE A 89 -3.32 6.04 0.39
N CYS A 90 -3.41 4.96 1.18
CA CYS A 90 -2.33 4.57 2.09
C CYS A 90 -2.31 3.06 2.30
N LEU A 91 -1.22 2.57 2.88
CA LEU A 91 -1.09 1.20 3.38
C LEU A 91 -1.17 1.21 4.89
N LYS A 92 -1.92 0.26 5.46
CA LYS A 92 -2.01 0.08 6.92
C LYS A 92 -1.72 -1.37 7.30
N ALA A 93 -0.96 -1.54 8.36
CA ALA A 93 -0.74 -2.86 8.93
C ALA A 93 -1.93 -3.28 9.78
N LEU A 94 -2.54 -4.41 9.45
CA LEU A 94 -3.66 -4.97 10.20
C LEU A 94 -3.19 -5.95 11.28
N SER A 95 -1.93 -6.36 11.22
CA SER A 95 -1.32 -7.24 12.18
C SER A 95 0.14 -6.86 12.34
N ARG A 96 0.83 -7.45 13.32
CA ARG A 96 2.27 -7.28 13.44
C ARG A 96 2.93 -7.76 12.16
N SER A 97 3.76 -6.91 11.56
CA SER A 97 4.44 -7.22 10.30
C SER A 97 5.88 -6.77 10.34
N LYS A 98 6.75 -7.54 9.67
CA LYS A 98 8.11 -7.14 9.35
C LYS A 98 8.21 -6.98 7.86
N LEU A 99 8.60 -5.78 7.41
CA LEU A 99 8.66 -5.42 6.02
C LEU A 99 10.07 -5.00 5.64
N TRP A 100 10.47 -5.36 4.44
CA TRP A 100 11.67 -4.85 3.84
C TRP A 100 11.31 -3.59 3.06
N MET A 101 11.72 -2.43 3.59
CA MET A 101 11.24 -1.12 3.11
C MET A 101 12.05 -0.50 1.97
N GLU A 102 13.04 -1.18 1.42
CA GLU A 102 13.70 -0.71 0.21
C GLU A 102 12.70 -0.55 -0.93
N LYS A 103 12.88 0.47 -1.76
CA LYS A 103 11.94 0.81 -2.85
C LYS A 103 11.65 -0.35 -3.80
N ALA A 104 12.62 -1.24 -4.01
CA ALA A 104 12.43 -2.39 -4.89
C ALA A 104 11.63 -3.53 -4.24
N HIS A 105 11.40 -3.47 -2.94
CA HIS A 105 10.78 -4.54 -2.17
C HIS A 105 9.40 -4.18 -1.63
N THR A 106 9.26 -3.01 -1.01
CA THR A 106 7.99 -2.57 -0.45
C THR A 106 7.67 -1.17 -0.95
N PHE A 107 6.53 -1.03 -1.64
CA PHE A 107 6.12 0.25 -2.21
C PHE A 107 4.63 0.23 -2.52
N PHE A 108 4.07 1.40 -2.72
CA PHE A 108 2.75 1.54 -3.29
C PHE A 108 2.68 2.80 -4.14
N GLY A 109 1.70 2.86 -5.00
CA GLY A 109 1.54 4.01 -5.88
C GLY A 109 0.21 4.01 -6.59
N ALA A 110 0.01 5.05 -7.37
CA ALA A 110 -1.15 5.19 -8.22
C ALA A 110 -0.78 5.89 -9.52
N MET A 111 -1.44 5.48 -10.60
CA MET A 111 -1.22 6.04 -11.92
C MET A 111 -2.57 6.37 -12.53
N LYS A 112 -2.74 7.60 -13.00
CA LYS A 112 -3.94 8.01 -13.71
C LYS A 112 -3.96 7.38 -15.09
N ILE A 113 -5.01 6.66 -15.43
CA ILE A 113 -5.13 5.95 -16.71
C ILE A 113 -6.22 6.53 -17.60
N SER A 114 -7.09 7.37 -17.05
CA SER A 114 -8.06 8.14 -17.86
C SER A 114 -8.58 9.33 -17.08
N VAL A 115 -9.07 10.28 -17.80
CA VAL A 115 -9.70 11.50 -17.25
C VAL A 115 -11.19 11.32 -16.99
#